data_2e85c82128b51028bafa604dfb0204ca
#
_entry.id   2e85c82128b51028bafa604dfb0204ca
#
_cell.length_a   1.000
_cell.length_b   1.000
_cell.length_c   1.000
_cell.angle_alpha   90.00
_cell.angle_beta   90.00
_cell.angle_gamma   90.00
#
_symmetry.space_group_name_H-M   'P 1'
#
loop_
_entity.id
_entity.type
_entity.pdbx_description
1 polymer ?
#
loop_
_entity_poly.entity_id
_entity_poly.type
_entity_poly.pdbx_seq_one_letter_code
_entity_poly.pdbx_strand_id
1 'polypeptide(L)'
;MITTQLDRHARGHWRLAQTSTEGKRSIMQLFLLSALTMCAFAANSILTRLAVNGGHIDPAGFALVRVGAGALVLAVMVTLRGRRLPLLRRNRIGGAVSLSVYMIGFSLAYLTLDAGLGALILFGAVQITMFSFAALTGAAPTPRQVTGAAAAFAGLVLVLWPDGEGSTDILGAGLMVIAGVGWAAYTIIGRTSGDPLAATSANFLLCFPVMLILPVFAGGHFSMTGLLLGVLCGAVTSGLGYALWYAVLARIDSGTAAVAQLIVPIIAILAGALLLGEPLSLTLVIATALVLGGIAWALSAGSVQADRR
;
A
#
# COMPACT_ATOMS: atom_id res chain seq x y z
N MET A 1 -23.78 56.78 -10.30
CA MET A 1 -23.81 55.88 -9.13
C MET A 1 -24.31 54.46 -9.44
N ILE A 2 -24.97 54.20 -10.57
CA ILE A 2 -25.54 52.89 -10.95
C ILE A 2 -24.50 51.95 -11.60
N THR A 3 -23.51 52.48 -12.31
CA THR A 3 -22.47 51.71 -13.00
C THR A 3 -21.48 50.97 -12.05
N THR A 4 -21.27 51.50 -10.84
CA THR A 4 -20.37 50.90 -9.85
C THR A 4 -20.95 49.68 -9.11
N GLN A 5 -22.28 49.51 -9.07
CA GLN A 5 -22.94 48.35 -8.43
C GLN A 5 -22.99 47.12 -9.37
N LEU A 6 -23.20 47.33 -10.66
CA LEU A 6 -23.20 46.28 -11.68
C LEU A 6 -21.82 45.61 -11.82
N ASP A 7 -20.75 46.41 -11.73
CA ASP A 7 -19.36 45.94 -11.83
C ASP A 7 -18.90 45.12 -10.59
N ARG A 8 -19.48 45.35 -9.40
CA ARG A 8 -19.26 44.54 -8.20
C ARG A 8 -20.00 43.20 -8.24
N HIS A 9 -21.20 43.17 -8.79
CA HIS A 9 -21.97 41.92 -8.93
C HIS A 9 -21.34 41.00 -9.99
N ALA A 10 -20.91 41.53 -11.11
CA ALA A 10 -20.22 40.79 -12.16
C ALA A 10 -18.91 40.18 -11.60
N ARG A 11 -18.08 40.95 -10.90
CA ARG A 11 -16.81 40.49 -10.30
C ARG A 11 -17.04 39.43 -9.17
N GLY A 12 -18.14 39.51 -8.44
CA GLY A 12 -18.54 38.50 -7.44
C GLY A 12 -18.87 37.14 -8.08
N HIS A 13 -19.64 37.13 -9.16
CA HIS A 13 -19.99 35.90 -9.89
C HIS A 13 -18.77 35.24 -10.57
N TRP A 14 -17.85 36.01 -11.13
CA TRP A 14 -16.63 35.46 -11.72
C TRP A 14 -15.69 34.84 -10.66
N ARG A 15 -15.57 35.44 -9.48
CA ARG A 15 -14.78 34.86 -8.38
C ARG A 15 -15.37 33.54 -7.85
N LEU A 16 -16.69 33.48 -7.68
CA LEU A 16 -17.38 32.25 -7.26
C LEU A 16 -17.29 31.13 -8.31
N ALA A 17 -17.37 31.47 -9.60
CA ALA A 17 -17.19 30.50 -10.68
C ALA A 17 -15.74 29.99 -10.77
N GLN A 18 -14.73 30.84 -10.55
CA GLN A 18 -13.31 30.46 -10.53
C GLN A 18 -13.01 29.56 -9.31
N THR A 19 -13.49 29.88 -8.11
CA THR A 19 -13.29 29.03 -6.93
C THR A 19 -13.97 27.66 -7.07
N SER A 20 -15.12 27.60 -7.73
CA SER A 20 -15.83 26.33 -8.03
C SER A 20 -15.06 25.47 -9.04
N THR A 21 -14.47 26.06 -10.09
CA THR A 21 -13.69 25.32 -11.09
C THR A 21 -12.32 24.90 -10.56
N GLU A 22 -11.66 25.71 -9.75
CA GLU A 22 -10.40 25.35 -9.08
C GLU A 22 -10.62 24.24 -8.05
N GLY A 23 -11.71 24.29 -7.28
CA GLY A 23 -12.10 23.22 -6.35
C GLY A 23 -12.36 21.90 -7.08
N LYS A 24 -13.10 21.90 -8.20
CA LYS A 24 -13.33 20.70 -9.02
C LYS A 24 -12.04 20.14 -9.63
N ARG A 25 -11.13 20.99 -10.10
CA ARG A 25 -9.81 20.59 -10.60
C ARG A 25 -8.96 19.95 -9.49
N SER A 26 -8.96 20.51 -8.30
CA SER A 26 -8.24 19.95 -7.15
C SER A 26 -8.76 18.59 -6.74
N ILE A 27 -10.08 18.39 -6.70
CA ILE A 27 -10.71 17.09 -6.38
C ILE A 27 -10.39 16.07 -7.46
N MET A 28 -10.50 16.42 -8.75
CA MET A 28 -10.18 15.53 -9.86
C MET A 28 -8.69 15.10 -9.83
N GLN A 29 -7.79 16.04 -9.58
CA GLN A 29 -6.36 15.73 -9.43
C GLN A 29 -6.10 14.76 -8.28
N LEU A 30 -6.75 14.99 -7.12
CA LEU A 30 -6.61 14.11 -5.97
C LEU A 30 -7.14 12.71 -6.26
N PHE A 31 -8.28 12.60 -6.94
CA PHE A 31 -8.83 11.32 -7.39
C PHE A 31 -7.87 10.58 -8.33
N LEU A 32 -7.35 11.27 -9.35
CA LEU A 32 -6.41 10.67 -10.32
C LEU A 32 -5.09 10.24 -9.64
N LEU A 33 -4.55 11.04 -8.73
CA LEU A 33 -3.35 10.68 -7.96
C LEU A 33 -3.61 9.46 -7.07
N SER A 34 -4.77 9.40 -6.42
CA SER A 34 -5.17 8.25 -5.62
C SER A 34 -5.30 6.99 -6.47
N ALA A 35 -6.02 7.07 -7.59
CA ALA A 35 -6.20 5.95 -8.51
C ALA A 35 -4.85 5.44 -9.05
N LEU A 36 -3.96 6.34 -9.49
CA LEU A 36 -2.62 6.01 -9.96
C LEU A 36 -1.80 5.32 -8.87
N THR A 37 -1.90 5.80 -7.62
CA THR A 37 -1.23 5.19 -6.48
C THR A 37 -1.74 3.78 -6.21
N MET A 38 -3.05 3.56 -6.26
CA MET A 38 -3.64 2.22 -6.06
C MET A 38 -3.23 1.26 -7.18
N CYS A 39 -3.18 1.72 -8.43
CA CYS A 39 -2.64 0.95 -9.55
C CYS A 39 -1.15 0.60 -9.33
N ALA A 40 -0.33 1.56 -8.86
CA ALA A 40 1.07 1.31 -8.55
C ALA A 40 1.23 0.25 -7.43
N PHE A 41 0.37 0.29 -6.41
CA PHE A 41 0.39 -0.69 -5.33
C PHE A 41 -0.03 -2.08 -5.81
N ALA A 42 -1.08 -2.19 -6.62
CA ALA A 42 -1.47 -3.46 -7.23
C ALA A 42 -0.37 -4.01 -8.17
N ALA A 43 0.28 -3.15 -8.94
CA ALA A 43 1.37 -3.53 -9.81
C ALA A 43 2.59 -4.09 -9.05
N ASN A 44 2.80 -3.74 -7.76
CA ASN A 44 3.82 -4.41 -6.95
C ASN A 44 3.59 -5.92 -6.86
N SER A 45 2.33 -6.34 -6.65
CA SER A 45 1.96 -7.75 -6.58
C SER A 45 2.22 -8.47 -7.92
N ILE A 46 1.74 -7.88 -9.01
CA ILE A 46 1.90 -8.44 -10.36
C ILE A 46 3.39 -8.56 -10.75
N LEU A 47 4.17 -7.49 -10.57
CA LEU A 47 5.59 -7.48 -10.92
C LEU A 47 6.40 -8.47 -10.07
N THR A 48 6.10 -8.55 -8.77
CA THR A 48 6.78 -9.51 -7.88
C THR A 48 6.44 -10.94 -8.25
N ARG A 49 5.15 -11.25 -8.47
CA ARG A 49 4.69 -12.58 -8.88
C ARG A 49 5.33 -13.00 -10.21
N LEU A 50 5.32 -12.11 -11.21
CA LEU A 50 5.93 -12.37 -12.51
C LEU A 50 7.44 -12.62 -12.40
N ALA A 51 8.15 -11.83 -11.60
CA ALA A 51 9.59 -11.94 -11.45
C ALA A 51 10.02 -13.20 -10.68
N VAL A 52 9.40 -13.43 -9.53
CA VAL A 52 9.81 -14.46 -8.56
C VAL A 52 9.25 -15.82 -8.94
N ASN A 53 7.93 -15.95 -9.11
CA ASN A 53 7.31 -17.22 -9.51
C ASN A 53 7.67 -17.60 -10.95
N GLY A 54 7.87 -16.62 -11.83
CA GLY A 54 8.37 -16.86 -13.18
C GLY A 54 9.83 -17.34 -13.25
N GLY A 55 10.52 -17.50 -12.11
CA GLY A 55 11.90 -17.97 -12.05
C GLY A 55 12.94 -17.01 -12.63
N HIS A 56 12.57 -15.73 -12.81
CA HIS A 56 13.47 -14.75 -13.42
C HIS A 56 14.52 -14.20 -12.43
N ILE A 57 14.18 -14.20 -11.14
CA ILE A 57 15.05 -13.77 -10.06
C ILE A 57 14.61 -14.43 -8.75
N ASP A 58 15.54 -14.76 -7.87
CA ASP A 58 15.18 -15.26 -6.55
C ASP A 58 14.54 -14.15 -5.68
N PRO A 59 13.73 -14.52 -4.66
CA PRO A 59 13.02 -13.53 -3.84
C PRO A 59 13.92 -12.54 -3.12
N ALA A 60 15.11 -12.99 -2.66
CA ALA A 60 16.07 -12.14 -1.95
C ALA A 60 16.72 -11.14 -2.91
N GLY A 61 17.11 -11.61 -4.09
CA GLY A 61 17.61 -10.78 -5.18
C GLY A 61 16.57 -9.75 -5.65
N PHE A 62 15.32 -10.17 -5.79
CA PHE A 62 14.23 -9.26 -6.15
C PHE A 62 14.03 -8.17 -5.09
N ALA A 63 13.98 -8.54 -3.79
CA ALA A 63 13.86 -7.58 -2.70
C ALA A 63 15.03 -6.59 -2.67
N LEU A 64 16.28 -7.07 -2.91
CA LEU A 64 17.46 -6.23 -3.01
C LEU A 64 17.35 -5.20 -4.14
N VAL A 65 17.04 -5.66 -5.37
CA VAL A 65 16.93 -4.78 -6.54
C VAL A 65 15.78 -3.78 -6.36
N ARG A 66 14.65 -4.22 -5.86
CA ARG A 66 13.48 -3.38 -5.58
C ARG A 66 13.80 -2.29 -4.56
N VAL A 67 14.42 -2.64 -3.43
CA VAL A 67 14.77 -1.68 -2.38
C VAL A 67 15.87 -0.73 -2.88
N GLY A 68 16.88 -1.22 -3.57
CA GLY A 68 17.96 -0.41 -4.12
C GLY A 68 17.48 0.62 -5.15
N ALA A 69 16.65 0.19 -6.11
CA ALA A 69 16.09 1.09 -7.11
C ALA A 69 15.13 2.13 -6.47
N GLY A 70 14.30 1.71 -5.51
CA GLY A 70 13.45 2.62 -4.75
C GLY A 70 14.25 3.61 -3.91
N ALA A 71 15.28 3.16 -3.21
CA ALA A 71 16.18 4.01 -2.44
C ALA A 71 16.85 5.08 -3.31
N LEU A 72 17.34 4.68 -4.49
CA LEU A 72 17.98 5.59 -5.44
C LEU A 72 17.01 6.68 -5.90
N VAL A 73 15.83 6.29 -6.40
CA VAL A 73 14.83 7.25 -6.91
C VAL A 73 14.36 8.21 -5.80
N LEU A 74 14.06 7.68 -4.61
CA LEU A 74 13.64 8.50 -3.48
C LEU A 74 14.75 9.45 -3.01
N ALA A 75 16.01 8.98 -2.94
CA ALA A 75 17.15 9.82 -2.57
C ALA A 75 17.36 10.95 -3.59
N VAL A 76 17.28 10.65 -4.89
CA VAL A 76 17.35 11.67 -5.96
C VAL A 76 16.21 12.69 -5.79
N MET A 77 14.99 12.26 -5.55
CA MET A 77 13.85 13.18 -5.35
C MET A 77 14.02 14.09 -4.12
N VAL A 78 14.57 13.55 -3.02
CA VAL A 78 14.83 14.33 -1.79
C VAL A 78 15.93 15.37 -2.04
N THR A 79 17.02 14.96 -2.70
CA THR A 79 18.16 15.85 -2.99
C THR A 79 17.79 16.95 -3.99
N LEU A 80 17.06 16.61 -5.07
CA LEU A 80 16.56 17.59 -6.04
C LEU A 80 15.61 18.62 -5.41
N ARG A 81 14.91 18.26 -4.33
CA ARG A 81 14.09 19.18 -3.54
C ARG A 81 14.86 19.95 -2.46
N GLY A 82 16.17 19.85 -2.42
CA GLY A 82 17.03 20.51 -1.43
C GLY A 82 16.77 20.05 0.02
N ARG A 83 16.17 18.86 0.21
CA ARG A 83 15.81 18.35 1.54
C ARG A 83 16.93 17.46 2.09
N ARG A 84 17.05 17.41 3.42
CA ARG A 84 18.05 16.56 4.11
C ARG A 84 17.45 15.19 4.43
N LEU A 85 18.28 14.14 4.33
CA LEU A 85 17.92 12.77 4.69
C LEU A 85 18.07 12.58 6.22
N PRO A 86 16.99 12.27 6.95
CA PRO A 86 17.03 12.14 8.41
C PRO A 86 17.47 10.73 8.85
N LEU A 87 18.64 10.24 8.42
CA LEU A 87 19.11 8.85 8.64
C LEU A 87 19.28 8.52 10.13
N LEU A 88 19.75 9.45 10.94
CA LEU A 88 20.12 9.23 12.35
C LEU A 88 18.94 9.37 13.34
N ARG A 89 17.71 9.55 12.88
CA ARG A 89 16.57 9.64 13.79
C ARG A 89 16.17 8.22 14.29
N ARG A 90 15.98 8.09 15.60
CA ARG A 90 15.70 6.81 16.28
C ARG A 90 14.50 6.05 15.70
N ASN A 91 13.46 6.75 15.27
CA ASN A 91 12.29 6.14 14.62
C ASN A 91 12.56 5.59 13.21
N ARG A 92 13.72 5.90 12.60
CA ARG A 92 14.12 5.34 11.29
C ARG A 92 14.50 3.86 11.38
N ILE A 93 15.08 3.43 12.50
CA ILE A 93 15.41 2.01 12.72
C ILE A 93 14.13 1.19 12.70
N GLY A 94 13.09 1.60 13.46
CA GLY A 94 11.81 0.92 13.44
C GLY A 94 11.17 0.91 12.04
N GLY A 95 11.22 2.03 11.31
CA GLY A 95 10.74 2.13 9.94
C GLY A 95 11.49 1.21 8.98
N ALA A 96 12.82 1.16 9.06
CA ALA A 96 13.66 0.29 8.22
C ALA A 96 13.42 -1.19 8.52
N VAL A 97 13.34 -1.59 9.80
CA VAL A 97 13.04 -2.97 10.20
C VAL A 97 11.65 -3.39 9.71
N SER A 98 10.62 -2.57 9.93
CA SER A 98 9.26 -2.86 9.46
C SER A 98 9.20 -2.98 7.94
N LEU A 99 9.92 -2.11 7.21
CA LEU A 99 10.03 -2.17 5.76
C LEU A 99 10.76 -3.44 5.32
N SER A 100 11.83 -3.85 6.02
CA SER A 100 12.58 -5.08 5.70
C SER A 100 11.69 -6.32 5.88
N VAL A 101 10.95 -6.41 6.98
CA VAL A 101 10.00 -7.50 7.24
C VAL A 101 8.96 -7.57 6.12
N TYR A 102 8.39 -6.41 5.74
CA TYR A 102 7.45 -6.35 4.62
C TYR A 102 8.09 -6.83 3.31
N MET A 103 9.25 -6.30 2.94
CA MET A 103 9.88 -6.59 1.64
C MET A 103 10.27 -8.07 1.51
N ILE A 104 10.83 -8.67 2.57
CA ILE A 104 11.23 -10.08 2.59
C ILE A 104 10.00 -10.99 2.53
N GLY A 105 9.04 -10.80 3.46
CA GLY A 105 7.85 -11.62 3.53
C GLY A 105 7.02 -11.57 2.26
N PHE A 106 6.86 -10.37 1.69
CA PHE A 106 6.16 -10.13 0.43
C PHE A 106 6.82 -10.85 -0.76
N SER A 107 8.16 -10.74 -0.89
CA SER A 107 8.87 -11.38 -2.00
C SER A 107 8.86 -12.91 -1.89
N LEU A 108 9.03 -13.45 -0.68
CA LEU A 108 8.97 -14.90 -0.43
C LEU A 108 7.58 -15.47 -0.66
N ALA A 109 6.53 -14.77 -0.21
CA ALA A 109 5.15 -15.22 -0.36
C ALA A 109 4.75 -15.40 -1.83
N TYR A 110 5.27 -14.57 -2.72
CA TYR A 110 4.96 -14.68 -4.15
C TYR A 110 5.72 -15.77 -4.90
N LEU A 111 6.49 -16.60 -4.22
CA LEU A 111 6.92 -17.90 -4.78
C LEU A 111 5.72 -18.81 -5.10
N THR A 112 4.71 -18.77 -4.24
CA THR A 112 3.59 -19.73 -4.29
C THR A 112 2.23 -19.05 -4.42
N LEU A 113 2.03 -17.86 -3.84
CA LEU A 113 0.74 -17.17 -3.88
C LEU A 113 0.48 -16.48 -5.21
N ASP A 114 -0.76 -16.53 -5.67
CA ASP A 114 -1.25 -15.70 -6.78
C ASP A 114 -1.26 -14.22 -6.40
N ALA A 115 -1.09 -13.34 -7.39
CA ALA A 115 -0.96 -11.90 -7.17
C ALA A 115 -2.18 -11.31 -6.47
N GLY A 116 -3.38 -11.71 -6.91
CA GLY A 116 -4.64 -11.26 -6.33
C GLY A 116 -4.84 -11.76 -4.91
N LEU A 117 -4.60 -13.05 -4.66
CA LEU A 117 -4.71 -13.66 -3.34
C LEU A 117 -3.70 -13.04 -2.35
N GLY A 118 -2.45 -12.90 -2.76
CA GLY A 118 -1.42 -12.26 -1.94
C GLY A 118 -1.79 -10.83 -1.56
N ALA A 119 -2.31 -10.02 -2.50
CA ALA A 119 -2.78 -8.67 -2.20
C ALA A 119 -3.96 -8.67 -1.21
N LEU A 120 -4.91 -9.61 -1.33
CA LEU A 120 -6.04 -9.74 -0.43
C LEU A 120 -5.58 -10.05 1.01
N ILE A 121 -4.68 -11.03 1.18
CA ILE A 121 -4.12 -11.41 2.48
C ILE A 121 -3.34 -10.24 3.09
N LEU A 122 -2.47 -9.60 2.29
CA LEU A 122 -1.68 -8.46 2.74
C LEU A 122 -2.56 -7.35 3.32
N PHE A 123 -3.50 -6.85 2.52
CA PHE A 123 -4.33 -5.71 2.93
C PHE A 123 -5.32 -6.07 4.03
N GLY A 124 -5.80 -7.31 4.08
CA GLY A 124 -6.57 -7.83 5.21
C GLY A 124 -5.76 -7.81 6.50
N ALA A 125 -4.54 -8.35 6.49
CA ALA A 125 -3.62 -8.35 7.63
C ALA A 125 -3.23 -6.94 8.07
N VAL A 126 -2.98 -6.03 7.13
CA VAL A 126 -2.71 -4.60 7.41
C VAL A 126 -3.84 -3.99 8.22
N GLN A 127 -5.08 -4.14 7.77
CA GLN A 127 -6.23 -3.51 8.42
C GLN A 127 -6.51 -4.12 9.80
N ILE A 128 -6.44 -5.44 9.94
CA ILE A 128 -6.58 -6.12 11.24
C ILE A 128 -5.50 -5.63 12.21
N THR A 129 -4.25 -5.54 11.78
CA THR A 129 -3.15 -5.04 12.60
C THR A 129 -3.37 -3.60 13.04
N MET A 130 -3.81 -2.72 12.13
CA MET A 130 -4.07 -1.31 12.44
C MET A 130 -5.25 -1.15 13.42
N PHE A 131 -6.33 -1.93 13.26
CA PHE A 131 -7.45 -1.94 14.21
C PHE A 131 -7.04 -2.46 15.58
N SER A 132 -6.27 -3.55 15.63
CA SER A 132 -5.74 -4.11 16.87
C SER A 132 -4.83 -3.11 17.60
N PHE A 133 -3.94 -2.44 16.88
CA PHE A 133 -3.08 -1.40 17.44
C PHE A 133 -3.90 -0.24 18.01
N ALA A 134 -4.91 0.25 17.32
CA ALA A 134 -5.78 1.32 17.79
C ALA A 134 -6.51 0.91 19.08
N ALA A 135 -7.05 -0.31 19.13
CA ALA A 135 -7.71 -0.85 20.31
C ALA A 135 -6.77 -0.95 21.52
N LEU A 136 -5.54 -1.45 21.32
CA LEU A 136 -4.52 -1.58 22.37
C LEU A 136 -3.98 -0.23 22.87
N THR A 137 -4.05 0.82 22.04
CA THR A 137 -3.60 2.17 22.41
C THR A 137 -4.70 3.08 22.97
N GLY A 138 -5.84 2.50 23.35
CA GLY A 138 -6.91 3.17 24.11
C GLY A 138 -8.09 3.66 23.26
N ALA A 139 -8.10 3.39 21.96
CA ALA A 139 -9.27 3.61 21.12
C ALA A 139 -10.19 2.38 21.20
N ALA A 140 -11.12 2.35 22.15
CA ALA A 140 -12.05 1.21 22.29
C ALA A 140 -12.79 0.98 20.96
N PRO A 141 -12.73 -0.26 20.40
CA PRO A 141 -13.36 -0.55 19.12
C PRO A 141 -14.87 -0.49 19.24
N THR A 142 -15.53 0.12 18.27
CA THR A 142 -16.99 0.13 18.17
C THR A 142 -17.51 -1.27 17.79
N PRO A 143 -18.77 -1.62 18.09
CA PRO A 143 -19.35 -2.90 17.65
C PRO A 143 -19.23 -3.15 16.14
N ARG A 144 -19.33 -2.08 15.32
CA ARG A 144 -19.14 -2.17 13.86
C ARG A 144 -17.71 -2.53 13.49
N GLN A 145 -16.72 -1.98 14.18
CA GLN A 145 -15.30 -2.34 13.96
C GLN A 145 -15.03 -3.79 14.32
N VAL A 146 -15.60 -4.28 15.43
CA VAL A 146 -15.47 -5.67 15.84
C VAL A 146 -16.12 -6.62 14.82
N THR A 147 -17.37 -6.35 14.42
CA THR A 147 -18.09 -7.21 13.45
C THR A 147 -17.45 -7.16 12.07
N GLY A 148 -16.98 -5.99 11.62
CA GLY A 148 -16.26 -5.85 10.36
C GLY A 148 -14.91 -6.55 10.35
N ALA A 149 -14.15 -6.46 11.44
CA ALA A 149 -12.88 -7.20 11.60
C ALA A 149 -13.12 -8.71 11.64
N ALA A 150 -14.17 -9.18 12.32
CA ALA A 150 -14.55 -10.59 12.35
C ALA A 150 -14.94 -11.11 10.94
N ALA A 151 -15.70 -10.34 10.17
CA ALA A 151 -16.04 -10.68 8.77
C ALA A 151 -14.78 -10.74 7.89
N ALA A 152 -13.87 -9.77 8.02
CA ALA A 152 -12.60 -9.77 7.30
C ALA A 152 -11.73 -10.98 7.68
N PHE A 153 -11.65 -11.30 8.96
CA PHE A 153 -10.93 -12.49 9.43
C PHE A 153 -11.55 -13.79 8.91
N ALA A 154 -12.88 -13.90 8.94
CA ALA A 154 -13.59 -15.06 8.38
C ALA A 154 -13.31 -15.22 6.87
N GLY A 155 -13.25 -14.13 6.10
CA GLY A 155 -12.87 -14.16 4.69
C GLY A 155 -11.43 -14.65 4.48
N LEU A 156 -10.47 -14.23 5.32
CA LEU A 156 -9.09 -14.73 5.27
C LEU A 156 -9.03 -16.22 5.63
N VAL A 157 -9.76 -16.66 6.66
CA VAL A 157 -9.84 -18.08 7.04
C VAL A 157 -10.43 -18.89 5.88
N LEU A 158 -11.50 -18.40 5.23
CA LEU A 158 -12.14 -19.07 4.11
C LEU A 158 -11.15 -19.32 2.95
N VAL A 159 -10.38 -18.31 2.56
CA VAL A 159 -9.43 -18.44 1.45
C VAL A 159 -8.20 -19.27 1.79
N LEU A 160 -7.89 -19.42 3.08
CA LEU A 160 -6.78 -20.21 3.58
C LEU A 160 -7.19 -21.65 3.96
N TRP A 161 -8.50 -21.95 3.90
CA TRP A 161 -9.00 -23.27 4.29
C TRP A 161 -8.51 -24.33 3.32
N PRO A 162 -7.96 -25.44 3.79
CA PRO A 162 -7.45 -26.50 2.93
C PRO A 162 -8.60 -27.27 2.24
N ASP A 163 -8.92 -26.93 1.01
CA ASP A 163 -10.01 -27.55 0.22
C ASP A 163 -9.53 -28.66 -0.74
N GLY A 164 -8.47 -29.38 -0.45
CA GLY A 164 -7.98 -30.48 -1.30
C GLY A 164 -7.13 -29.98 -2.49
N GLU A 165 -7.43 -30.39 -3.71
CA GLU A 165 -6.66 -30.01 -4.91
C GLU A 165 -6.68 -28.49 -5.12
N GLY A 166 -5.52 -27.80 -4.88
CA GLY A 166 -5.37 -26.35 -5.03
C GLY A 166 -5.37 -25.57 -3.72
N SER A 167 -5.13 -26.25 -2.57
CA SER A 167 -5.01 -25.58 -1.28
C SER A 167 -3.95 -24.47 -1.31
N THR A 168 -4.31 -23.29 -0.80
CA THR A 168 -3.36 -22.16 -0.61
C THR A 168 -2.16 -22.62 0.19
N ASP A 169 -0.95 -22.30 -0.27
CA ASP A 169 0.27 -22.56 0.49
C ASP A 169 0.25 -21.79 1.81
N ILE A 170 0.13 -22.51 2.92
CA ILE A 170 0.03 -21.95 4.28
C ILE A 170 1.31 -21.18 4.64
N LEU A 171 2.49 -21.63 4.18
CA LEU A 171 3.73 -20.92 4.42
C LEU A 171 3.76 -19.58 3.69
N GLY A 172 3.42 -19.56 2.40
CA GLY A 172 3.32 -18.34 1.62
C GLY A 172 2.28 -17.37 2.20
N ALA A 173 1.13 -17.89 2.63
CA ALA A 173 0.10 -17.10 3.31
C ALA A 173 0.59 -16.51 4.65
N GLY A 174 1.28 -17.29 5.47
CA GLY A 174 1.89 -16.82 6.71
C GLY A 174 2.94 -15.73 6.48
N LEU A 175 3.79 -15.89 5.47
CA LEU A 175 4.76 -14.87 5.07
C LEU A 175 4.08 -13.59 4.60
N MET A 176 2.95 -13.68 3.88
CA MET A 176 2.18 -12.52 3.45
C MET A 176 1.49 -11.81 4.63
N VAL A 177 0.99 -12.54 5.63
CA VAL A 177 0.48 -11.96 6.89
C VAL A 177 1.59 -11.20 7.62
N ILE A 178 2.78 -11.80 7.76
CA ILE A 178 3.95 -11.14 8.35
C ILE A 178 4.32 -9.87 7.59
N ALA A 179 4.29 -9.91 6.25
CA ALA A 179 4.48 -8.74 5.41
C ALA A 179 3.42 -7.66 5.69
N GLY A 180 2.16 -8.05 5.87
CA GLY A 180 1.06 -7.14 6.22
C GLY A 180 1.27 -6.46 7.58
N VAL A 181 1.70 -7.21 8.59
CA VAL A 181 2.08 -6.65 9.91
C VAL A 181 3.24 -5.66 9.77
N GLY A 182 4.27 -6.03 8.99
CA GLY A 182 5.40 -5.14 8.69
C GLY A 182 4.96 -3.84 8.01
N TRP A 183 4.07 -3.92 7.02
CA TRP A 183 3.52 -2.74 6.34
C TRP A 183 2.65 -1.87 7.25
N ALA A 184 1.83 -2.47 8.11
CA ALA A 184 1.04 -1.75 9.10
C ALA A 184 1.93 -1.00 10.10
N ALA A 185 2.95 -1.66 10.65
CA ALA A 185 3.93 -1.05 11.56
C ALA A 185 4.68 0.10 10.86
N TYR A 186 5.13 -0.11 9.61
CA TYR A 186 5.76 0.92 8.79
C TYR A 186 4.86 2.14 8.61
N THR A 187 3.57 1.94 8.33
CA THR A 187 2.57 3.00 8.17
C THR A 187 2.34 3.76 9.48
N ILE A 188 2.22 3.07 10.60
CA ILE A 188 2.01 3.66 11.94
C ILE A 188 3.22 4.53 12.31
N ILE A 189 4.44 4.02 12.16
CA ILE A 189 5.69 4.76 12.43
C ILE A 189 5.82 5.96 11.49
N GLY A 190 5.40 5.81 10.25
CA GLY A 190 5.44 6.87 9.23
C GLY A 190 4.61 8.09 9.57
N ARG A 191 3.47 7.93 10.26
CA ARG A 191 2.56 9.04 10.62
C ARG A 191 3.21 10.13 11.48
N THR A 192 4.19 9.77 12.32
CA THR A 192 4.89 10.70 13.23
C THR A 192 6.21 11.23 12.64
N SER A 193 6.44 11.03 11.35
CA SER A 193 7.77 11.16 10.75
C SER A 193 8.18 12.57 10.28
N GLY A 194 7.31 13.55 10.34
CA GLY A 194 7.56 14.90 9.83
C GLY A 194 7.47 14.97 8.30
N ASP A 195 8.61 15.03 7.60
CA ASP A 195 8.64 14.99 6.12
C ASP A 195 8.50 13.52 5.63
N PRO A 196 7.34 13.13 5.08
CA PRO A 196 7.11 11.73 4.70
C PRO A 196 8.04 11.23 3.60
N LEU A 197 8.35 12.08 2.59
CA LEU A 197 9.22 11.70 1.48
C LEU A 197 10.66 11.45 1.95
N ALA A 198 11.21 12.38 2.75
CA ALA A 198 12.55 12.23 3.32
C ALA A 198 12.63 11.05 4.29
N ALA A 199 11.53 10.81 5.03
CA ALA A 199 11.40 9.68 5.93
C ALA A 199 11.42 8.33 5.20
N THR A 200 10.63 8.21 4.13
CA THR A 200 10.58 6.99 3.30
C THR A 200 11.93 6.74 2.64
N SER A 201 12.54 7.78 2.06
CA SER A 201 13.88 7.67 1.47
C SER A 201 14.90 7.15 2.49
N ALA A 202 14.92 7.71 3.71
CA ALA A 202 15.81 7.26 4.77
C ALA A 202 15.54 5.79 5.17
N ASN A 203 14.28 5.39 5.26
CA ASN A 203 13.92 3.99 5.59
C ASN A 203 14.37 3.02 4.49
N PHE A 204 14.22 3.37 3.20
CA PHE A 204 14.70 2.56 2.08
C PHE A 204 16.24 2.44 2.10
N LEU A 205 16.95 3.54 2.34
CA LEU A 205 18.41 3.55 2.44
C LEU A 205 18.91 2.70 3.62
N LEU A 206 18.23 2.72 4.77
CA LEU A 206 18.58 1.91 5.94
C LEU A 206 18.15 0.43 5.77
N CYS A 207 17.11 0.16 4.99
CA CYS A 207 16.68 -1.19 4.64
C CYS A 207 17.65 -1.86 3.65
N PHE A 208 18.29 -1.08 2.76
CA PHE A 208 19.15 -1.60 1.70
C PHE A 208 20.29 -2.49 2.18
N PRO A 209 21.08 -2.15 3.23
CA PRO A 209 22.10 -3.03 3.76
C PRO A 209 21.58 -4.40 4.24
N VAL A 210 20.36 -4.44 4.80
CA VAL A 210 19.71 -5.69 5.20
C VAL A 210 19.40 -6.54 3.97
N MET A 211 18.89 -5.92 2.90
CA MET A 211 18.61 -6.63 1.65
C MET A 211 19.89 -7.12 0.96
N LEU A 212 21.01 -6.40 1.09
CA LEU A 212 22.30 -6.77 0.47
C LEU A 212 22.87 -8.08 1.04
N ILE A 213 22.56 -8.39 2.30
CA ILE A 213 23.05 -9.61 2.96
C ILE A 213 22.26 -10.85 2.52
N LEU A 214 20.97 -10.72 2.20
CA LEU A 214 20.08 -11.85 1.95
C LEU A 214 20.50 -12.76 0.78
N PRO A 215 20.86 -12.25 -0.40
CA PRO A 215 21.26 -13.10 -1.54
C PRO A 215 22.52 -13.92 -1.27
N VAL A 216 23.39 -13.50 -0.34
CA VAL A 216 24.58 -14.27 0.08
C VAL A 216 24.18 -15.63 0.64
N PHE A 217 23.05 -15.72 1.31
CA PHE A 217 22.53 -16.95 1.90
C PHE A 217 21.55 -17.70 0.99
N ALA A 218 21.00 -17.03 -0.03
CA ALA A 218 19.97 -17.59 -0.90
C ALA A 218 20.50 -18.18 -2.23
N GLY A 219 21.81 -18.04 -2.50
CA GLY A 219 22.41 -18.61 -3.72
C GLY A 219 22.14 -17.86 -5.01
N GLY A 220 21.60 -16.66 -4.95
CA GLY A 220 21.39 -15.60 -5.94
C GLY A 220 21.24 -16.00 -7.41
N HIS A 221 20.02 -16.19 -7.90
CA HIS A 221 19.74 -16.25 -9.35
C HIS A 221 19.25 -14.90 -9.85
N PHE A 222 19.92 -14.34 -10.88
CA PHE A 222 19.58 -13.07 -11.51
C PHE A 222 19.52 -13.20 -13.03
N SER A 223 18.34 -13.06 -13.61
CA SER A 223 18.20 -12.84 -15.06
C SER A 223 18.02 -11.36 -15.39
N MET A 224 18.28 -10.98 -16.63
CA MET A 224 18.04 -9.59 -17.09
C MET A 224 16.57 -9.20 -16.93
N THR A 225 15.64 -10.10 -17.23
CA THR A 225 14.19 -9.89 -17.03
C THR A 225 13.86 -9.64 -15.56
N GLY A 226 14.42 -10.47 -14.64
CA GLY A 226 14.22 -10.29 -13.20
C GLY A 226 14.78 -8.97 -12.69
N LEU A 227 15.95 -8.54 -13.16
CA LEU A 227 16.54 -7.25 -12.84
C LEU A 227 15.65 -6.09 -13.32
N LEU A 228 15.17 -6.12 -14.56
CA LEU A 228 14.29 -5.09 -15.12
C LEU A 228 12.97 -5.00 -14.35
N LEU A 229 12.34 -6.14 -14.02
CA LEU A 229 11.12 -6.20 -13.22
C LEU A 229 11.35 -5.65 -11.81
N GLY A 230 12.49 -5.99 -11.18
CA GLY A 230 12.88 -5.49 -9.87
C GLY A 230 13.12 -3.98 -9.87
N VAL A 231 13.82 -3.45 -10.88
CA VAL A 231 14.04 -2.01 -11.06
C VAL A 231 12.72 -1.29 -11.29
N LEU A 232 11.86 -1.79 -12.18
CA LEU A 232 10.54 -1.21 -12.45
C LEU A 232 9.68 -1.18 -11.17
N CYS A 233 9.64 -2.31 -10.46
CA CYS A 233 8.93 -2.42 -9.18
C CYS A 233 9.50 -1.46 -8.12
N GLY A 234 10.81 -1.37 -8.00
CA GLY A 234 11.48 -0.51 -7.02
C GLY A 234 11.38 0.97 -7.34
N ALA A 235 11.73 1.37 -8.54
CA ALA A 235 11.77 2.77 -8.95
C ALA A 235 10.37 3.37 -9.11
N VAL A 236 9.49 2.68 -9.84
CA VAL A 236 8.17 3.22 -10.24
C VAL A 236 7.12 2.90 -9.20
N THR A 237 6.83 1.62 -8.94
CA THR A 237 5.67 1.26 -8.13
C THR A 237 5.93 1.39 -6.62
N SER A 238 7.16 1.25 -6.17
CA SER A 238 7.56 1.49 -4.77
C SER A 238 8.07 2.94 -4.57
N GLY A 239 9.10 3.39 -5.28
CA GLY A 239 9.68 4.72 -5.08
C GLY A 239 8.69 5.84 -5.42
N LEU A 240 8.29 5.96 -6.70
CA LEU A 240 7.35 6.98 -7.14
C LEU A 240 5.94 6.73 -6.58
N GLY A 241 5.49 5.49 -6.48
CA GLY A 241 4.20 5.12 -5.91
C GLY A 241 4.06 5.58 -4.46
N TYR A 242 5.09 5.41 -3.63
CA TYR A 242 5.08 5.88 -2.24
C TYR A 242 5.15 7.40 -2.14
N ALA A 243 5.91 8.06 -3.02
CA ALA A 243 5.92 9.51 -3.09
C ALA A 243 4.54 10.08 -3.44
N LEU A 244 3.83 9.45 -4.39
CA LEU A 244 2.45 9.79 -4.74
C LEU A 244 1.50 9.54 -3.57
N TRP A 245 1.63 8.39 -2.89
CA TRP A 245 0.83 8.06 -1.72
C TRP A 245 0.95 9.10 -0.62
N TYR A 246 2.15 9.53 -0.31
CA TYR A 246 2.35 10.59 0.70
C TYR A 246 1.78 11.95 0.26
N ALA A 247 1.81 12.27 -1.02
CA ALA A 247 1.16 13.46 -1.55
C ALA A 247 -0.38 13.39 -1.41
N VAL A 248 -0.95 12.21 -1.55
CA VAL A 248 -2.38 11.93 -1.33
C VAL A 248 -2.71 12.00 0.16
N LEU A 249 -1.96 11.28 1.01
CA LEU A 249 -2.19 11.22 2.47
C LEU A 249 -2.17 12.60 3.16
N ALA A 250 -1.40 13.55 2.62
CA ALA A 250 -1.38 14.91 3.13
C ALA A 250 -2.69 15.68 2.88
N ARG A 251 -3.60 15.14 2.06
CA ARG A 251 -4.82 15.81 1.59
C ARG A 251 -6.10 15.08 1.95
N ILE A 252 -6.02 13.88 2.50
CA ILE A 252 -7.16 13.04 2.89
C ILE A 252 -7.04 12.60 4.34
N ASP A 253 -8.18 12.37 5.00
CA ASP A 253 -8.22 11.80 6.33
C ASP A 253 -7.85 10.31 6.34
N SER A 254 -7.57 9.77 7.53
CA SER A 254 -7.14 8.37 7.69
C SER A 254 -8.19 7.35 7.29
N GLY A 255 -9.48 7.66 7.45
CA GLY A 255 -10.58 6.79 7.06
C GLY A 255 -10.67 6.69 5.54
N THR A 256 -10.66 7.83 4.84
CA THR A 256 -10.63 7.90 3.37
C THR A 256 -9.40 7.18 2.81
N ALA A 257 -8.22 7.35 3.43
CA ALA A 257 -7.00 6.66 3.03
C ALA A 257 -7.13 5.14 3.17
N ALA A 258 -7.73 4.66 4.26
CA ALA A 258 -7.96 3.24 4.49
C ALA A 258 -8.94 2.66 3.45
N VAL A 259 -10.07 3.35 3.20
CA VAL A 259 -11.06 2.93 2.18
C VAL A 259 -10.43 2.90 0.78
N ALA A 260 -9.64 3.91 0.41
CA ALA A 260 -8.98 3.96 -0.90
C ALA A 260 -8.10 2.73 -1.14
N GLN A 261 -7.37 2.26 -0.12
CA GLN A 261 -6.50 1.09 -0.24
C GLN A 261 -7.25 -0.22 -0.47
N LEU A 262 -8.56 -0.31 -0.15
CA LEU A 262 -9.35 -1.53 -0.40
C LEU A 262 -9.53 -1.85 -1.89
N ILE A 263 -9.29 -0.88 -2.77
CA ILE A 263 -9.36 -1.12 -4.22
C ILE A 263 -8.14 -1.89 -4.73
N VAL A 264 -7.01 -1.88 -3.99
CA VAL A 264 -5.76 -2.51 -4.44
C VAL A 264 -5.90 -4.01 -4.67
N PRO A 265 -6.45 -4.81 -3.72
CA PRO A 265 -6.65 -6.24 -3.98
C PRO A 265 -7.60 -6.50 -5.15
N ILE A 266 -8.62 -5.67 -5.35
CA ILE A 266 -9.54 -5.81 -6.50
C ILE A 266 -8.75 -5.62 -7.81
N ILE A 267 -7.94 -4.57 -7.93
CA ILE A 267 -7.10 -4.34 -9.10
C ILE A 267 -6.10 -5.49 -9.27
N ALA A 268 -5.48 -5.98 -8.20
CA ALA A 268 -4.51 -7.07 -8.25
C ALA A 268 -5.15 -8.39 -8.72
N ILE A 269 -6.36 -8.73 -8.22
CA ILE A 269 -7.11 -9.92 -8.64
C ILE A 269 -7.45 -9.83 -10.14
N LEU A 270 -8.00 -8.71 -10.58
CA LEU A 270 -8.36 -8.53 -11.99
C LEU A 270 -7.12 -8.53 -12.89
N ALA A 271 -6.05 -7.85 -12.48
CA ALA A 271 -4.81 -7.84 -13.25
C ALA A 271 -4.10 -9.20 -13.24
N GLY A 272 -4.13 -9.95 -12.13
CA GLY A 272 -3.62 -11.32 -12.04
C GLY A 272 -4.34 -12.26 -13.01
N ALA A 273 -5.67 -12.19 -13.02
CA ALA A 273 -6.48 -12.98 -13.96
C ALA A 273 -6.20 -12.61 -15.43
N LEU A 274 -6.12 -11.33 -15.76
CA LEU A 274 -5.97 -10.86 -17.14
C LEU A 274 -4.53 -10.97 -17.67
N LEU A 275 -3.51 -10.71 -16.84
CA LEU A 275 -2.12 -10.62 -17.26
C LEU A 275 -1.31 -11.88 -16.96
N LEU A 276 -1.66 -12.61 -15.90
CA LEU A 276 -0.95 -13.80 -15.45
C LEU A 276 -1.76 -15.09 -15.63
N GLY A 277 -3.03 -15.00 -16.07
CA GLY A 277 -3.91 -16.15 -16.23
C GLY A 277 -4.32 -16.81 -14.89
N GLU A 278 -4.27 -16.06 -13.80
CA GLU A 278 -4.63 -16.58 -12.47
C GLU A 278 -6.12 -16.91 -12.38
N PRO A 279 -6.52 -18.04 -11.75
CA PRO A 279 -7.91 -18.46 -11.69
C PRO A 279 -8.74 -17.56 -10.76
N LEU A 280 -9.96 -17.23 -11.20
CA LEU A 280 -10.96 -16.56 -10.38
C LEU A 280 -11.88 -17.62 -9.74
N SER A 281 -11.46 -18.19 -8.61
CA SER A 281 -12.30 -19.15 -7.90
C SER A 281 -13.47 -18.48 -7.18
N LEU A 282 -14.58 -19.19 -7.00
CA LEU A 282 -15.73 -18.70 -6.23
C LEU A 282 -15.31 -18.40 -4.78
N THR A 283 -14.46 -19.22 -4.21
CA THR A 283 -13.87 -19.03 -2.87
C THR A 283 -13.14 -17.69 -2.77
N LEU A 284 -12.29 -17.35 -3.77
CA LEU A 284 -11.60 -16.07 -3.83
C LEU A 284 -12.58 -14.89 -3.90
N VAL A 285 -13.63 -15.00 -4.71
CA VAL A 285 -14.65 -13.94 -4.84
C VAL A 285 -15.40 -13.73 -3.52
N ILE A 286 -15.86 -14.80 -2.87
CA ILE A 286 -16.56 -14.73 -1.57
C ILE A 286 -15.63 -14.18 -0.49
N ALA A 287 -14.40 -14.69 -0.40
CA ALA A 287 -13.39 -14.20 0.55
C ALA A 287 -13.09 -12.71 0.36
N THR A 288 -12.94 -12.28 -0.91
CA THR A 288 -12.74 -10.87 -1.25
C THR A 288 -13.92 -10.01 -0.78
N ALA A 289 -15.15 -10.45 -1.02
CA ALA A 289 -16.36 -9.74 -0.56
C ALA A 289 -16.41 -9.64 0.98
N LEU A 290 -16.07 -10.71 1.70
CA LEU A 290 -16.03 -10.73 3.16
C LEU A 290 -14.91 -9.82 3.71
N VAL A 291 -13.70 -9.91 3.19
CA VAL A 291 -12.55 -9.10 3.64
C VAL A 291 -12.81 -7.63 3.37
N LEU A 292 -13.07 -7.26 2.12
CA LEU A 292 -13.20 -5.86 1.74
C LEU A 292 -14.51 -5.25 2.27
N GLY A 293 -15.61 -6.01 2.24
CA GLY A 293 -16.90 -5.61 2.79
C GLY A 293 -16.85 -5.43 4.31
N GLY A 294 -16.20 -6.36 5.02
CA GLY A 294 -15.96 -6.28 6.47
C GLY A 294 -15.15 -5.05 6.86
N ILE A 295 -14.05 -4.78 6.13
CA ILE A 295 -13.21 -3.59 6.37
C ILE A 295 -14.00 -2.30 6.06
N ALA A 296 -14.71 -2.23 4.93
CA ALA A 296 -15.53 -1.09 4.56
C ALA A 296 -16.61 -0.81 5.63
N TRP A 297 -17.26 -1.86 6.14
CA TRP A 297 -18.23 -1.78 7.24
C TRP A 297 -17.59 -1.23 8.52
N ALA A 298 -16.42 -1.73 8.90
CA ALA A 298 -15.68 -1.26 10.07
C ALA A 298 -15.33 0.23 9.99
N LEU A 299 -14.91 0.70 8.81
CA LEU A 299 -14.52 2.08 8.56
C LEU A 299 -15.69 3.05 8.52
N SER A 300 -16.89 2.60 8.11
CA SER A 300 -18.10 3.45 8.08
C SER A 300 -18.55 3.95 9.47
N ALA A 301 -18.08 3.33 10.56
CA ALA A 301 -18.35 3.77 11.92
C ALA A 301 -17.62 5.08 12.32
N GLY A 302 -16.47 5.37 11.69
CA GLY A 302 -15.66 6.55 12.01
C GLY A 302 -16.24 7.86 11.46
N SER A 303 -16.94 7.81 10.33
CA SER A 303 -17.52 8.99 9.69
C SER A 303 -18.73 9.57 10.45
N VAL A 304 -19.50 8.72 11.15
CA VAL A 304 -20.70 9.15 11.93
C VAL A 304 -20.31 9.87 13.22
N GLN A 305 -19.13 9.64 13.76
CA GLN A 305 -18.69 10.26 15.02
C GLN A 305 -18.01 11.62 14.81
N ALA A 306 -17.48 11.90 13.63
CA ALA A 306 -16.90 13.19 13.25
C ALA A 306 -18.00 14.26 13.01
N ASP A 307 -19.19 13.85 12.57
CA ASP A 307 -20.31 14.75 12.26
C ASP A 307 -21.15 15.14 13.52
N ARG A 308 -20.81 14.56 14.68
CA ARG A 308 -21.50 14.83 15.98
C ARG A 308 -20.68 15.66 16.96
N ARG A 309 -19.52 16.17 16.55
CA ARG A 309 -18.67 17.09 17.33
C ARG A 309 -18.50 18.42 16.61
#